data_37d4147b48700275e8c213bf8f603659
#
_entry.id   37d4147b48700275e8c213bf8f603659
#
_cell.length_a   1.000
_cell.length_b   1.000
_cell.length_c   1.000
_cell.angle_alpha   90.00
_cell.angle_beta   90.00
_cell.angle_gamma   90.00
#
_symmetry.space_group_name_H-M   'P 1'
#
loop_
_entity.id
_entity.type
_entity.pdbx_description
1 polymer ?
#
loop_
_entity_poly.entity_id
_entity_poly.type
_entity_poly.pdbx_seq_one_letter_code
_entity_poly.pdbx_strand_id
1 'polypeptide(L)'
;MEDIRIAKYPVLAALALASASLLAPVSFAQSPDFHIYLAFGQSNMEGNGAVPAAEKTGVNPRFQVMPAVNCPSLSRTKGTWTTAVPPLCRCGTGMTPVDYFGRTLVDSLPQNVKVGVIVVAVAGCAIEMFDKDKYQSYVSGQADWMKSIANEYGGNPYKALVDLAKQAQKDGVIKGFLLHQGESGSSTNQWANEVKIVYNNLIQDLGLEAAKTPLLAGDLVTSSTMVKNLPNTLPNSYVISSQGLGHNSDNLHFSPDGYKEFGKRYASTMLGILKKDGGVGIGTDRRGSGYVLEGGLERRNGKAAVSFAIPRPGRVSLKVYTPEGTEVAELAGAEFSAGRHTVRFPGKAPAGVLLLRMKAGAYAETRRILFSAD
;
A
#
# COMPACT_ATOMS: atom_id res chain seq x y z
N MET A 1 -2.86 -99.11 -21.84
CA MET A 1 -1.75 -98.35 -21.24
C MET A 1 -1.58 -97.12 -22.16
N GLU A 2 -2.28 -96.06 -21.87
CA GLU A 2 -2.25 -94.84 -22.68
C GLU A 2 -1.56 -93.72 -21.89
N ASP A 3 -0.56 -93.18 -22.55
CA ASP A 3 0.25 -92.07 -22.00
C ASP A 3 -0.51 -90.75 -22.06
N ILE A 4 -0.81 -90.12 -20.94
CA ILE A 4 -1.38 -88.81 -20.90
C ILE A 4 -0.26 -87.77 -20.89
N ARG A 5 -0.07 -87.05 -22.00
CA ARG A 5 0.82 -85.91 -22.09
C ARG A 5 0.17 -84.65 -21.47
N ILE A 6 0.76 -84.14 -20.40
CA ILE A 6 0.36 -82.87 -19.83
C ILE A 6 1.07 -81.73 -20.59
N ALA A 7 0.29 -80.88 -21.22
CA ALA A 7 0.77 -79.66 -21.88
C ALA A 7 1.06 -78.57 -20.87
N LYS A 8 2.31 -78.06 -20.82
CA LYS A 8 2.74 -76.90 -20.03
C LYS A 8 2.42 -75.62 -20.81
N TYR A 9 1.51 -74.81 -20.25
CA TYR A 9 1.28 -73.45 -20.74
C TYR A 9 2.17 -72.48 -19.93
N PRO A 10 2.87 -71.48 -20.57
CA PRO A 10 3.59 -70.48 -19.86
C PRO A 10 2.65 -69.40 -19.40
N VAL A 11 2.66 -69.12 -18.08
CA VAL A 11 1.96 -67.97 -17.50
C VAL A 11 2.73 -66.70 -17.82
N LEU A 12 2.19 -65.88 -18.69
CA LEU A 12 2.65 -64.51 -18.93
C LEU A 12 2.18 -63.64 -17.75
N ALA A 13 3.12 -63.26 -16.88
CA ALA A 13 2.90 -62.24 -15.86
C ALA A 13 2.94 -60.86 -16.51
N ALA A 14 1.79 -60.21 -16.67
CA ALA A 14 1.68 -58.82 -17.06
C ALA A 14 2.01 -57.94 -15.89
N LEU A 15 3.20 -57.28 -15.91
CA LEU A 15 3.53 -56.20 -15.01
C LEU A 15 2.71 -54.96 -15.43
N ALA A 16 1.69 -54.63 -14.64
CA ALA A 16 1.02 -53.31 -14.73
C ALA A 16 1.88 -52.24 -14.02
N LEU A 17 2.59 -51.44 -14.81
CA LEU A 17 3.23 -50.23 -14.31
C LEU A 17 2.13 -49.20 -14.01
N ALA A 18 1.77 -49.05 -12.77
CA ALA A 18 0.96 -47.94 -12.29
C ALA A 18 1.84 -46.69 -12.25
N SER A 19 1.72 -45.82 -13.27
CA SER A 19 2.29 -44.47 -13.29
C SER A 19 1.52 -43.61 -12.29
N ALA A 20 1.98 -43.49 -11.07
CA ALA A 20 1.53 -42.48 -10.11
C ALA A 20 1.99 -41.11 -10.61
N SER A 21 1.09 -40.38 -11.28
CA SER A 21 1.28 -38.96 -11.57
C SER A 21 1.30 -38.20 -10.24
N LEU A 22 2.50 -37.87 -9.76
CA LEU A 22 2.70 -36.90 -8.70
C LEU A 22 2.23 -35.54 -9.19
N LEU A 23 0.98 -35.19 -8.90
CA LEU A 23 0.49 -33.82 -8.99
C LEU A 23 1.30 -33.01 -7.96
N ALA A 24 2.36 -32.35 -8.43
CA ALA A 24 3.04 -31.34 -7.63
C ALA A 24 2.00 -30.28 -7.20
N PRO A 25 1.95 -29.88 -5.94
CA PRO A 25 1.06 -28.80 -5.51
C PRO A 25 1.41 -27.58 -6.35
N VAL A 26 0.40 -27.03 -7.05
CA VAL A 26 0.54 -25.75 -7.73
C VAL A 26 0.72 -24.71 -6.63
N SER A 27 1.97 -24.36 -6.34
CA SER A 27 2.30 -23.21 -5.49
C SER A 27 1.90 -21.98 -6.29
N PHE A 28 0.77 -21.38 -5.97
CA PHE A 28 0.44 -20.05 -6.45
C PHE A 28 1.50 -19.10 -5.89
N ALA A 29 2.43 -18.66 -6.73
CA ALA A 29 3.42 -17.67 -6.36
C ALA A 29 2.68 -16.38 -5.97
N GLN A 30 3.13 -15.73 -4.87
CA GLN A 30 2.63 -14.41 -4.47
C GLN A 30 2.63 -13.46 -5.67
N SER A 31 1.50 -12.80 -5.94
CA SER A 31 1.46 -11.79 -7.01
C SER A 31 2.27 -10.56 -6.59
N PRO A 32 3.36 -10.21 -7.30
CA PRO A 32 4.13 -9.01 -7.00
C PRO A 32 3.33 -7.72 -7.22
N ASP A 33 2.25 -7.81 -8.01
CA ASP A 33 1.36 -6.71 -8.35
C ASP A 33 0.19 -6.57 -7.37
N PHE A 34 0.12 -7.40 -6.33
CA PHE A 34 -0.84 -7.21 -5.25
C PHE A 34 -0.10 -6.70 -4.00
N HIS A 35 -0.12 -5.38 -3.81
CA HIS A 35 0.52 -4.70 -2.70
C HIS A 35 -0.38 -4.72 -1.46
N ILE A 36 0.09 -5.31 -0.38
CA ILE A 36 -0.68 -5.48 0.86
C ILE A 36 -0.09 -4.58 1.95
N TYR A 37 -0.95 -3.93 2.72
CA TYR A 37 -0.58 -3.08 3.83
C TYR A 37 -1.34 -3.49 5.09
N LEU A 38 -0.63 -3.55 6.21
CA LEU A 38 -1.21 -3.87 7.51
C LEU A 38 -1.38 -2.58 8.31
N ALA A 39 -2.60 -2.28 8.72
CA ALA A 39 -2.93 -1.09 9.50
C ALA A 39 -3.32 -1.49 10.92
N PHE A 40 -2.72 -0.85 11.93
CA PHE A 40 -3.01 -1.12 13.33
C PHE A 40 -2.87 0.13 14.20
N GLY A 41 -3.48 0.12 15.36
CA GLY A 41 -3.47 1.26 16.27
C GLY A 41 -4.75 1.38 17.10
N GLN A 42 -5.12 2.63 17.41
CA GLN A 42 -6.27 2.93 18.25
C GLN A 42 -7.40 3.61 17.46
N SER A 43 -8.26 4.40 18.12
CA SER A 43 -9.51 4.93 17.55
C SER A 43 -9.36 5.68 16.22
N ASN A 44 -8.29 6.46 16.04
CA ASN A 44 -8.04 7.14 14.77
C ASN A 44 -7.62 6.20 13.62
N MET A 45 -7.11 5.00 13.93
CA MET A 45 -6.90 3.94 12.94
C MET A 45 -8.13 3.06 12.79
N GLU A 46 -8.87 2.83 13.87
CA GLU A 46 -10.15 2.09 13.86
C GLU A 46 -11.19 2.76 12.99
N GLY A 47 -11.25 4.10 13.03
CA GLY A 47 -12.22 4.93 12.32
C GLY A 47 -13.32 5.45 13.22
N ASN A 48 -13.21 6.72 13.60
CA ASN A 48 -14.17 7.40 14.46
C ASN A 48 -15.07 8.39 13.69
N GLY A 49 -14.67 8.79 12.49
CA GLY A 49 -15.47 9.71 11.67
C GLY A 49 -16.65 9.01 10.99
N ALA A 50 -17.81 9.68 10.93
CA ALA A 50 -18.95 9.16 10.19
C ALA A 50 -18.58 8.86 8.72
N VAL A 51 -19.10 7.76 8.17
CA VAL A 51 -18.90 7.42 6.75
C VAL A 51 -19.98 8.11 5.91
N PRO A 52 -19.65 9.18 5.15
CA PRO A 52 -20.61 9.83 4.26
C PRO A 52 -21.10 8.85 3.19
N ALA A 53 -22.37 9.00 2.75
CA ALA A 53 -22.96 8.10 1.76
C ALA A 53 -22.15 8.06 0.44
N ALA A 54 -21.62 9.20 0.01
CA ALA A 54 -20.79 9.31 -1.19
C ALA A 54 -19.53 8.45 -1.13
N GLU A 55 -18.97 8.21 0.06
CA GLU A 55 -17.76 7.39 0.24
C GLU A 55 -18.02 5.88 0.11
N LYS A 56 -19.30 5.48 0.17
CA LYS A 56 -19.71 4.06 0.04
C LYS A 56 -19.88 3.63 -1.42
N THR A 57 -19.69 4.52 -2.37
CA THR A 57 -19.86 4.26 -3.80
C THR A 57 -18.60 4.59 -4.59
N GLY A 58 -18.46 4.04 -5.80
CA GLY A 58 -17.37 4.37 -6.71
C GLY A 58 -15.99 3.95 -6.24
N VAL A 59 -15.88 3.04 -5.27
CA VAL A 59 -14.59 2.50 -4.83
C VAL A 59 -14.00 1.64 -5.94
N ASN A 60 -12.76 1.95 -6.32
CA ASN A 60 -12.05 1.19 -7.34
C ASN A 60 -11.88 -0.27 -6.91
N PRO A 61 -12.30 -1.28 -7.70
CA PRO A 61 -12.21 -2.70 -7.32
C PRO A 61 -10.79 -3.21 -7.12
N ARG A 62 -9.78 -2.48 -7.61
CA ARG A 62 -8.36 -2.78 -7.31
C ARG A 62 -7.98 -2.44 -5.87
N PHE A 63 -8.74 -1.60 -5.18
CA PHE A 63 -8.60 -1.36 -3.75
C PHE A 63 -9.45 -2.35 -2.97
N GLN A 64 -8.82 -3.22 -2.21
CA GLN A 64 -9.45 -4.32 -1.50
C GLN A 64 -9.16 -4.28 0.00
N VAL A 65 -10.09 -4.79 0.80
CA VAL A 65 -9.93 -5.02 2.23
C VAL A 65 -10.10 -6.51 2.53
N MET A 66 -9.26 -7.05 3.39
CA MET A 66 -9.49 -8.35 4.02
C MET A 66 -10.03 -8.09 5.44
N PRO A 67 -11.33 -8.29 5.70
CA PRO A 67 -11.94 -8.01 6.99
C PRO A 67 -11.30 -8.85 8.10
N ALA A 68 -11.01 -8.21 9.23
CA ALA A 68 -10.48 -8.89 10.40
C ALA A 68 -11.57 -9.54 11.28
N VAL A 69 -12.84 -9.18 11.04
CA VAL A 69 -14.02 -9.73 11.69
C VAL A 69 -15.11 -10.02 10.65
N ASN A 70 -16.05 -10.91 11.00
CA ASN A 70 -17.24 -11.08 10.18
C ASN A 70 -18.18 -9.89 10.32
N CYS A 71 -18.68 -9.38 9.18
CA CYS A 71 -19.64 -8.27 9.12
C CYS A 71 -20.82 -8.63 8.20
N PRO A 72 -21.82 -9.36 8.69
CA PRO A 72 -22.96 -9.77 7.87
C PRO A 72 -23.72 -8.57 7.27
N SER A 73 -23.88 -7.48 8.03
CA SER A 73 -24.52 -6.25 7.57
C SER A 73 -23.81 -5.55 6.40
N LEU A 74 -22.54 -5.89 6.15
CA LEU A 74 -21.74 -5.40 5.04
C LEU A 74 -21.41 -6.51 4.03
N SER A 75 -22.02 -7.69 4.18
CA SER A 75 -21.74 -8.88 3.37
C SER A 75 -20.24 -9.25 3.36
N ARG A 76 -19.58 -9.13 4.50
CA ARG A 76 -18.14 -9.40 4.66
C ARG A 76 -17.87 -10.60 5.52
N THR A 77 -17.00 -11.48 5.00
CA THR A 77 -16.48 -12.64 5.72
C THR A 77 -15.02 -12.39 6.11
N LYS A 78 -14.69 -12.63 7.38
CA LYS A 78 -13.31 -12.56 7.88
C LYS A 78 -12.35 -13.34 6.98
N GLY A 79 -11.22 -12.72 6.62
CA GLY A 79 -10.18 -13.36 5.82
C GLY A 79 -10.48 -13.46 4.32
N THR A 80 -11.56 -12.86 3.82
CA THR A 80 -11.91 -12.89 2.39
C THR A 80 -11.79 -11.51 1.77
N TRP A 81 -11.00 -11.38 0.70
CA TRP A 81 -10.85 -10.11 0.00
C TRP A 81 -12.17 -9.62 -0.60
N THR A 82 -12.46 -8.34 -0.40
CA THR A 82 -13.59 -7.65 -0.99
C THR A 82 -13.21 -6.21 -1.32
N THR A 83 -13.97 -5.55 -2.21
CA THR A 83 -13.77 -4.12 -2.47
C THR A 83 -13.82 -3.32 -1.17
N ALA A 84 -12.85 -2.42 -0.97
CA ALA A 84 -12.64 -1.68 0.27
C ALA A 84 -13.64 -0.51 0.43
N VAL A 85 -14.93 -0.82 0.51
CA VAL A 85 -15.98 0.16 0.82
C VAL A 85 -15.96 0.42 2.33
N PRO A 86 -15.85 1.67 2.83
CA PRO A 86 -15.83 1.92 4.27
C PRO A 86 -17.14 1.51 4.98
N PRO A 87 -17.08 1.15 6.29
CA PRO A 87 -15.91 1.16 7.17
C PRO A 87 -14.96 0.00 6.90
N LEU A 88 -13.65 0.18 7.13
CA LEU A 88 -12.63 -0.84 6.77
C LEU A 88 -12.17 -1.69 7.96
N CYS A 89 -12.37 -1.25 9.21
CA CYS A 89 -11.90 -1.96 10.41
C CYS A 89 -12.93 -3.00 10.88
N ARG A 90 -13.98 -2.55 11.54
CA ARG A 90 -15.08 -3.38 12.08
C ARG A 90 -16.43 -2.87 11.60
N CYS A 91 -17.51 -3.63 11.81
CA CYS A 91 -18.83 -3.36 11.23
C CYS A 91 -19.40 -1.97 11.58
N GLY A 92 -19.21 -1.51 12.81
CA GLY A 92 -19.77 -0.27 13.35
C GLY A 92 -18.78 0.90 13.42
N THR A 93 -17.60 0.78 12.80
CA THR A 93 -16.59 1.84 12.81
C THR A 93 -16.84 2.88 11.71
N GLY A 94 -16.02 3.92 11.65
CA GLY A 94 -16.19 5.04 10.74
C GLY A 94 -15.10 5.14 9.67
N MET A 95 -14.89 6.36 9.18
CA MET A 95 -13.78 6.71 8.29
C MET A 95 -12.44 6.55 9.00
N THR A 96 -11.45 6.08 8.28
CA THR A 96 -10.06 5.90 8.73
C THR A 96 -9.10 6.46 7.68
N PRO A 97 -7.87 6.86 8.01
CA PRO A 97 -6.91 7.27 6.99
C PRO A 97 -6.62 6.19 5.93
N VAL A 98 -6.87 4.92 6.25
CA VAL A 98 -6.68 3.78 5.33
C VAL A 98 -7.58 3.88 4.10
N ASP A 99 -8.77 4.50 4.21
CA ASP A 99 -9.69 4.68 3.08
C ASP A 99 -9.04 5.44 1.92
N TYR A 100 -8.50 6.61 2.20
CA TYR A 100 -7.87 7.45 1.18
C TYR A 100 -6.40 7.10 0.92
N PHE A 101 -5.77 6.36 1.82
CA PHE A 101 -4.49 5.72 1.52
C PHE A 101 -4.63 4.75 0.34
N GLY A 102 -5.54 3.80 0.42
CA GLY A 102 -5.71 2.80 -0.64
C GLY A 102 -6.27 3.39 -1.93
N ARG A 103 -7.27 4.29 -1.87
CA ARG A 103 -7.79 5.00 -3.04
C ARG A 103 -6.70 5.76 -3.78
N THR A 104 -5.88 6.54 -3.06
CA THR A 104 -4.79 7.32 -3.65
C THR A 104 -3.72 6.42 -4.25
N LEU A 105 -3.41 5.29 -3.62
CA LEU A 105 -2.45 4.34 -4.17
C LEU A 105 -2.94 3.74 -5.50
N VAL A 106 -4.18 3.23 -5.58
CA VAL A 106 -4.69 2.63 -6.82
C VAL A 106 -4.85 3.63 -7.94
N ASP A 107 -5.10 4.92 -7.62
CA ASP A 107 -5.15 6.00 -8.60
C ASP A 107 -3.76 6.39 -9.13
N SER A 108 -2.71 6.09 -8.37
CA SER A 108 -1.33 6.48 -8.69
C SER A 108 -0.46 5.33 -9.20
N LEU A 109 -0.82 4.09 -8.90
CA LEU A 109 -0.08 2.89 -9.28
C LEU A 109 -0.53 2.36 -10.65
N PRO A 110 0.32 1.61 -11.37
CA PRO A 110 -0.05 0.98 -12.64
C PRO A 110 -1.35 0.16 -12.54
N GLN A 111 -2.08 0.07 -13.66
CA GLN A 111 -3.42 -0.55 -13.70
C GLN A 111 -3.44 -2.05 -13.34
N ASN A 112 -2.33 -2.75 -13.50
CA ASN A 112 -2.17 -4.13 -13.07
C ASN A 112 -1.95 -4.27 -11.57
N VAL A 113 -1.61 -3.19 -10.86
CA VAL A 113 -1.34 -3.24 -9.41
C VAL A 113 -2.65 -3.12 -8.62
N LYS A 114 -2.88 -4.09 -7.73
CA LYS A 114 -3.93 -4.08 -6.72
C LYS A 114 -3.36 -3.60 -5.38
N VAL A 115 -4.20 -3.00 -4.56
CA VAL A 115 -3.87 -2.60 -3.19
C VAL A 115 -4.82 -3.30 -2.23
N GLY A 116 -4.28 -4.06 -1.30
CA GLY A 116 -5.02 -4.71 -0.23
C GLY A 116 -4.67 -4.12 1.13
N VAL A 117 -5.65 -4.02 2.01
CA VAL A 117 -5.44 -3.58 3.38
C VAL A 117 -6.06 -4.56 4.36
N ILE A 118 -5.40 -4.72 5.52
CA ILE A 118 -5.93 -5.41 6.70
C ILE A 118 -5.89 -4.40 7.83
N VAL A 119 -7.02 -4.12 8.46
CA VAL A 119 -7.12 -3.13 9.54
C VAL A 119 -7.52 -3.83 10.83
N VAL A 120 -6.63 -3.79 11.82
CA VAL A 120 -6.89 -4.27 13.18
C VAL A 120 -6.58 -3.15 14.16
N ALA A 121 -7.59 -2.56 14.74
CA ALA A 121 -7.42 -1.45 15.66
C ALA A 121 -8.42 -1.54 16.82
N VAL A 122 -8.01 -1.02 17.99
CA VAL A 122 -8.79 -1.07 19.23
C VAL A 122 -8.85 0.32 19.82
N ALA A 123 -10.03 0.95 19.84
CA ALA A 123 -10.21 2.27 20.41
C ALA A 123 -9.64 2.37 21.82
N GLY A 124 -8.99 3.50 22.14
CA GLY A 124 -8.45 3.80 23.45
C GLY A 124 -7.25 2.98 23.91
N CYS A 125 -6.78 2.00 23.12
CA CYS A 125 -5.70 1.13 23.57
C CYS A 125 -4.34 1.82 23.52
N ALA A 126 -3.45 1.40 24.44
CA ALA A 126 -2.03 1.65 24.35
C ALA A 126 -1.35 0.64 23.40
N ILE A 127 -0.09 0.87 23.07
CA ILE A 127 0.65 0.04 22.11
C ILE A 127 0.84 -1.39 22.58
N GLU A 128 0.81 -1.65 23.88
CA GLU A 128 0.89 -2.96 24.53
C GLU A 128 -0.22 -3.93 24.05
N MET A 129 -1.33 -3.40 23.55
CA MET A 129 -2.38 -4.20 22.89
C MET A 129 -1.83 -5.05 21.74
N PHE A 130 -0.78 -4.58 21.07
CA PHE A 130 -0.13 -5.22 19.94
C PHE A 130 1.23 -5.85 20.28
N ASP A 131 1.65 -5.81 21.54
CA ASP A 131 2.85 -6.53 22.00
C ASP A 131 2.50 -7.98 22.33
N LYS A 132 3.06 -8.94 21.59
CA LYS A 132 2.74 -10.37 21.75
C LYS A 132 3.04 -10.94 23.14
N ASP A 133 3.94 -10.30 23.88
CA ASP A 133 4.33 -10.74 25.21
C ASP A 133 3.56 -10.02 26.33
N LYS A 134 3.03 -8.80 26.04
CA LYS A 134 2.34 -7.97 27.04
C LYS A 134 0.82 -7.92 26.88
N TYR A 135 0.28 -8.18 25.69
CA TYR A 135 -1.15 -7.97 25.40
C TYR A 135 -2.10 -8.59 26.41
N GLN A 136 -1.79 -9.80 26.91
CA GLN A 136 -2.69 -10.53 27.80
C GLN A 136 -2.83 -9.83 29.15
N SER A 137 -1.71 -9.41 29.76
CA SER A 137 -1.73 -8.65 31.01
C SER A 137 -2.35 -7.28 30.81
N TYR A 138 -2.04 -6.63 29.66
CA TYR A 138 -2.62 -5.35 29.33
C TYR A 138 -4.15 -5.44 29.20
N VAL A 139 -4.68 -6.34 28.37
CA VAL A 139 -6.12 -6.51 28.13
C VAL A 139 -6.86 -6.87 29.42
N SER A 140 -6.29 -7.72 30.27
CA SER A 140 -6.93 -8.15 31.51
C SER A 140 -7.24 -6.97 32.46
N GLY A 141 -6.40 -5.94 32.46
CA GLY A 141 -6.56 -4.72 33.24
C GLY A 141 -7.49 -3.65 32.63
N GLN A 142 -7.98 -3.84 31.40
CA GLN A 142 -8.77 -2.84 30.73
C GLN A 142 -10.26 -2.87 31.08
N ALA A 143 -10.98 -1.81 30.74
CA ALA A 143 -12.42 -1.73 30.87
C ALA A 143 -13.12 -2.75 29.94
N ASP A 144 -14.33 -3.19 30.31
CA ASP A 144 -15.05 -4.26 29.60
C ASP A 144 -15.37 -3.91 28.13
N TRP A 145 -15.61 -2.64 27.83
CA TRP A 145 -15.81 -2.22 26.44
C TRP A 145 -14.57 -2.44 25.57
N MET A 146 -13.36 -2.22 26.09
CA MET A 146 -12.11 -2.46 25.37
C MET A 146 -11.84 -3.96 25.23
N LYS A 147 -12.11 -4.72 26.29
CA LYS A 147 -12.07 -6.20 26.26
C LYS A 147 -13.04 -6.75 25.20
N SER A 148 -14.24 -6.18 25.10
CA SER A 148 -15.22 -6.58 24.10
C SER A 148 -14.68 -6.35 22.67
N ILE A 149 -14.04 -5.22 22.40
CA ILE A 149 -13.40 -4.96 21.11
C ILE A 149 -12.27 -5.96 20.84
N ALA A 150 -11.41 -6.22 21.82
CA ALA A 150 -10.32 -7.19 21.67
C ALA A 150 -10.86 -8.60 21.39
N ASN A 151 -12.00 -8.97 22.01
CA ASN A 151 -12.66 -10.24 21.81
C ASN A 151 -13.21 -10.44 20.38
N GLU A 152 -13.59 -9.39 19.67
CA GLU A 152 -13.95 -9.48 18.24
C GLU A 152 -12.76 -10.02 17.41
N TYR A 153 -11.53 -9.76 17.86
CA TYR A 153 -10.29 -10.29 17.28
C TYR A 153 -9.82 -11.61 17.92
N GLY A 154 -10.68 -12.30 18.66
CA GLY A 154 -10.32 -13.54 19.38
C GLY A 154 -9.50 -13.31 20.64
N GLY A 155 -9.59 -12.14 21.24
CA GLY A 155 -8.89 -11.74 22.48
C GLY A 155 -7.44 -11.32 22.28
N ASN A 156 -6.90 -11.44 21.05
CA ASN A 156 -5.52 -11.10 20.72
C ASN A 156 -5.43 -10.37 19.37
N PRO A 157 -5.53 -9.03 19.34
CA PRO A 157 -5.45 -8.23 18.12
C PRO A 157 -4.15 -8.42 17.34
N TYR A 158 -3.00 -8.56 18.02
CA TYR A 158 -1.72 -8.84 17.37
C TYR A 158 -1.77 -10.16 16.58
N LYS A 159 -2.20 -11.24 17.25
CA LYS A 159 -2.32 -12.55 16.62
C LYS A 159 -3.30 -12.53 15.44
N ALA A 160 -4.44 -11.85 15.59
CA ALA A 160 -5.40 -11.70 14.50
C ALA A 160 -4.80 -11.01 13.28
N LEU A 161 -4.01 -9.94 13.48
CA LEU A 161 -3.29 -9.24 12.42
C LEU A 161 -2.28 -10.16 11.73
N VAL A 162 -1.48 -10.90 12.50
CA VAL A 162 -0.45 -11.82 11.98
C VAL A 162 -1.09 -12.98 11.20
N ASP A 163 -2.15 -13.59 11.73
CA ASP A 163 -2.81 -14.73 11.06
C ASP A 163 -3.40 -14.32 9.70
N LEU A 164 -4.07 -13.15 9.65
CA LEU A 164 -4.63 -12.61 8.41
C LEU A 164 -3.52 -12.19 7.44
N ALA A 165 -2.44 -11.61 7.95
CA ALA A 165 -1.29 -11.25 7.12
C ALA A 165 -0.64 -12.48 6.48
N LYS A 166 -0.46 -13.58 7.22
CA LYS A 166 0.04 -14.87 6.68
C LYS A 166 -0.90 -15.45 5.62
N GLN A 167 -2.20 -15.30 5.81
CA GLN A 167 -3.17 -15.69 4.79
C GLN A 167 -3.02 -14.82 3.55
N ALA A 168 -2.96 -13.51 3.70
CA ALA A 168 -2.83 -12.53 2.62
C ALA A 168 -1.52 -12.66 1.84
N GLN A 169 -0.43 -13.10 2.48
CA GLN A 169 0.85 -13.37 1.81
C GLN A 169 0.77 -14.48 0.75
N LYS A 170 -0.28 -15.31 0.76
CA LYS A 170 -0.52 -16.28 -0.32
C LYS A 170 -0.95 -15.61 -1.62
N ASP A 171 -1.55 -14.44 -1.52
CA ASP A 171 -2.14 -13.71 -2.64
C ASP A 171 -1.25 -12.58 -3.14
N GLY A 172 -0.49 -11.91 -2.25
CA GLY A 172 0.29 -10.74 -2.59
C GLY A 172 1.44 -10.45 -1.63
N VAL A 173 2.11 -9.32 -1.80
CA VAL A 173 3.31 -8.92 -1.09
C VAL A 173 3.01 -7.83 -0.08
N ILE A 174 3.37 -8.04 1.20
CA ILE A 174 3.28 -7.01 2.24
C ILE A 174 4.34 -5.94 1.95
N LYS A 175 3.90 -4.69 1.75
CA LYS A 175 4.73 -3.54 1.36
C LYS A 175 4.99 -2.55 2.49
N GLY A 176 4.28 -2.66 3.60
CA GLY A 176 4.46 -1.76 4.73
C GLY A 176 3.35 -1.83 5.77
N PHE A 177 3.59 -1.11 6.85
CA PHE A 177 2.68 -0.98 7.98
C PHE A 177 2.19 0.45 8.12
N LEU A 178 0.92 0.62 8.51
CA LEU A 178 0.30 1.89 8.86
C LEU A 178 -0.03 1.86 10.35
N LEU A 179 0.50 2.82 11.09
CA LEU A 179 0.26 2.96 12.54
C LEU A 179 -0.40 4.30 12.83
N HIS A 180 -1.46 4.30 13.62
CA HIS A 180 -1.94 5.50 14.31
C HIS A 180 -2.24 5.14 15.76
N GLN A 181 -1.34 5.50 16.66
CA GLN A 181 -1.38 5.23 18.09
C GLN A 181 -0.49 6.23 18.83
N GLY A 182 -0.80 6.55 20.07
CA GLY A 182 0.00 7.39 20.92
C GLY A 182 -0.82 8.39 21.73
N GLU A 183 -2.15 8.46 21.53
CA GLU A 183 -3.05 9.23 22.38
C GLU A 183 -3.26 8.56 23.75
N SER A 184 -3.09 7.23 23.81
CA SER A 184 -3.15 6.43 25.04
C SER A 184 -1.81 5.73 25.26
N GLY A 185 -1.37 5.61 26.51
CA GLY A 185 -0.18 4.86 26.89
C GLY A 185 0.93 5.71 27.49
N SER A 186 2.14 5.18 27.48
CA SER A 186 3.27 5.62 28.25
C SER A 186 4.03 6.84 27.71
N SER A 187 4.96 7.33 28.51
CA SER A 187 5.81 8.48 28.24
C SER A 187 6.67 8.34 26.96
N THR A 188 7.06 9.46 26.40
CA THR A 188 7.69 9.68 25.10
C THR A 188 8.79 8.68 24.66
N ASN A 189 9.71 8.31 25.56
CA ASN A 189 10.82 7.42 25.17
C ASN A 189 10.46 5.94 25.21
N GLN A 190 9.50 5.56 26.03
CA GLN A 190 9.05 4.18 26.15
C GLN A 190 8.19 3.77 24.96
N TRP A 191 7.28 4.65 24.53
CA TRP A 191 6.41 4.39 23.39
C TRP A 191 7.16 4.02 22.10
N ALA A 192 8.19 4.78 21.73
CA ALA A 192 8.97 4.51 20.53
C ALA A 192 9.69 3.14 20.59
N ASN A 193 10.17 2.74 21.76
CA ASN A 193 10.78 1.42 21.97
C ASN A 193 9.73 0.30 21.88
N GLU A 194 8.53 0.50 22.43
CA GLU A 194 7.44 -0.45 22.33
C GLU A 194 6.95 -0.61 20.89
N VAL A 195 6.79 0.49 20.15
CA VAL A 195 6.52 0.43 18.70
C VAL A 195 7.58 -0.37 17.95
N LYS A 196 8.87 -0.16 18.28
CA LYS A 196 9.97 -0.92 17.67
C LYS A 196 9.89 -2.42 18.02
N ILE A 197 9.48 -2.78 19.22
CA ILE A 197 9.27 -4.19 19.61
C ILE A 197 8.14 -4.79 18.77
N VAL A 198 6.99 -4.13 18.70
CA VAL A 198 5.85 -4.59 17.87
C VAL A 198 6.24 -4.72 16.41
N TYR A 199 6.93 -3.72 15.85
CA TYR A 199 7.43 -3.76 14.48
C TYR A 199 8.37 -4.96 14.23
N ASN A 200 9.36 -5.17 15.10
CA ASN A 200 10.29 -6.28 14.96
C ASN A 200 9.59 -7.64 15.07
N ASN A 201 8.59 -7.76 15.96
CA ASN A 201 7.76 -8.96 16.06
C ASN A 201 7.00 -9.21 14.76
N LEU A 202 6.38 -8.20 14.16
CA LEU A 202 5.69 -8.33 12.86
C LEU A 202 6.66 -8.74 11.74
N ILE A 203 7.84 -8.14 11.66
CA ILE A 203 8.89 -8.50 10.69
C ILE A 203 9.28 -9.97 10.84
N GLN A 204 9.53 -10.40 12.07
CA GLN A 204 9.94 -11.78 12.38
C GLN A 204 8.82 -12.78 12.09
N ASP A 205 7.62 -12.55 12.64
CA ASP A 205 6.51 -13.50 12.58
C ASP A 205 5.94 -13.67 11.16
N LEU A 206 6.14 -12.66 10.29
CA LEU A 206 5.71 -12.66 8.89
C LEU A 206 6.86 -12.97 7.91
N GLY A 207 8.10 -13.18 8.41
CA GLY A 207 9.26 -13.47 7.56
C GLY A 207 9.59 -12.33 6.57
N LEU A 208 9.45 -11.08 7.01
CA LEU A 208 9.64 -9.90 6.16
C LEU A 208 11.06 -9.33 6.27
N GLU A 209 11.48 -8.59 5.25
CA GLU A 209 12.73 -7.83 5.27
C GLU A 209 12.45 -6.41 5.83
N ALA A 210 13.01 -6.09 6.99
CA ALA A 210 12.82 -4.79 7.64
C ALA A 210 13.15 -3.60 6.71
N ALA A 211 14.21 -3.71 5.90
CA ALA A 211 14.60 -2.66 4.97
C ALA A 211 13.57 -2.39 3.85
N LYS A 212 12.75 -3.39 3.52
CA LYS A 212 11.74 -3.32 2.45
C LYS A 212 10.31 -3.12 2.98
N THR A 213 10.13 -3.09 4.30
CA THR A 213 8.79 -3.02 4.91
C THR A 213 8.73 -1.83 5.88
N PRO A 214 8.54 -0.61 5.38
CA PRO A 214 8.50 0.60 6.20
C PRO A 214 7.29 0.64 7.12
N LEU A 215 7.42 1.34 8.26
CA LEU A 215 6.33 1.74 9.13
C LEU A 215 5.98 3.21 8.88
N LEU A 216 4.75 3.51 8.51
CA LEU A 216 4.22 4.86 8.40
C LEU A 216 3.39 5.16 9.65
N ALA A 217 3.84 6.10 10.48
CA ALA A 217 3.19 6.47 11.74
C ALA A 217 2.54 7.86 11.64
N GLY A 218 1.24 7.93 11.87
CA GLY A 218 0.51 9.20 11.88
C GLY A 218 0.77 10.01 13.14
N ASP A 219 1.08 11.31 12.97
CA ASP A 219 1.13 12.24 14.08
C ASP A 219 -0.29 12.48 14.64
N LEU A 220 -0.38 12.84 15.91
CA LEU A 220 -1.65 13.00 16.62
C LEU A 220 -2.36 14.30 16.22
N VAL A 221 -3.65 14.46 16.54
CA VAL A 221 -4.39 15.71 16.32
C VAL A 221 -3.63 16.88 16.98
N THR A 222 -3.30 16.74 18.26
CA THR A 222 -2.30 17.61 18.90
C THR A 222 -0.92 17.03 18.62
N SER A 223 -0.20 17.67 17.72
CA SER A 223 1.10 17.18 17.24
C SER A 223 2.04 16.75 18.36
N SER A 224 2.61 15.56 18.26
CA SER A 224 3.36 14.90 19.33
C SER A 224 4.86 14.79 19.02
N THR A 225 5.69 15.33 19.90
CA THR A 225 7.16 15.13 19.86
C THR A 225 7.52 13.65 19.93
N MET A 226 6.74 12.85 20.65
CA MET A 226 6.91 11.41 20.80
C MET A 226 6.83 10.72 19.43
N VAL A 227 5.77 10.97 18.66
CA VAL A 227 5.60 10.37 17.32
C VAL A 227 6.65 10.90 16.36
N LYS A 228 6.94 12.20 16.38
CA LYS A 228 7.96 12.83 15.52
C LYS A 228 9.36 12.26 15.70
N ASN A 229 9.68 11.79 16.90
CA ASN A 229 10.99 11.23 17.23
C ASN A 229 11.09 9.72 16.93
N LEU A 230 10.02 9.06 16.51
CA LEU A 230 10.04 7.62 16.20
C LEU A 230 11.18 7.20 15.23
N PRO A 231 11.51 7.96 14.16
CA PRO A 231 12.61 7.61 13.26
C PRO A 231 13.98 7.52 13.92
N ASN A 232 14.20 8.19 15.05
CA ASN A 232 15.44 8.09 15.84
C ASN A 232 15.60 6.71 16.50
N THR A 233 14.47 6.03 16.79
CA THR A 233 14.44 4.69 17.41
C THR A 233 14.23 3.58 16.39
N LEU A 234 13.43 3.85 15.37
CA LEU A 234 13.11 2.94 14.25
C LEU A 234 13.42 3.64 12.92
N PRO A 235 14.63 3.50 12.36
CA PRO A 235 15.07 4.27 11.18
C PRO A 235 14.21 4.05 9.93
N ASN A 236 13.61 2.86 9.73
CA ASN A 236 12.69 2.61 8.60
C ASN A 236 11.23 2.97 8.96
N SER A 237 11.06 4.05 9.72
CA SER A 237 9.75 4.65 9.97
C SER A 237 9.64 6.06 9.40
N TYR A 238 8.42 6.44 9.05
CA TYR A 238 8.09 7.71 8.41
C TYR A 238 6.92 8.34 9.16
N VAL A 239 7.11 9.56 9.64
CA VAL A 239 6.04 10.28 10.35
C VAL A 239 5.17 11.05 9.37
N ILE A 240 3.87 10.81 9.44
CA ILE A 240 2.89 11.48 8.59
C ILE A 240 2.31 12.65 9.37
N SER A 241 2.54 13.86 8.92
CA SER A 241 2.10 15.08 9.59
C SER A 241 0.58 15.21 9.63
N SER A 242 0.04 15.50 10.81
CA SER A 242 -1.37 15.85 11.03
C SER A 242 -1.63 17.36 10.93
N GLN A 243 -0.59 18.17 10.74
CA GLN A 243 -0.70 19.64 10.75
C GLN A 243 -1.74 20.14 9.74
N GLY A 244 -2.69 20.94 10.24
CA GLY A 244 -3.75 21.54 9.42
C GLY A 244 -4.87 20.58 9.01
N LEU A 245 -4.90 19.35 9.54
CA LEU A 245 -6.03 18.44 9.32
C LEU A 245 -7.24 18.86 10.16
N GLY A 246 -8.43 18.70 9.58
CA GLY A 246 -9.68 18.89 10.32
C GLY A 246 -9.88 17.81 11.39
N HIS A 247 -10.36 18.21 12.56
CA HIS A 247 -10.67 17.33 13.67
C HIS A 247 -12.02 17.68 14.31
N ASN A 248 -12.54 16.78 15.12
CA ASN A 248 -13.78 16.98 15.88
C ASN A 248 -13.55 17.92 17.06
N SER A 249 -14.65 18.37 17.70
CA SER A 249 -14.62 19.27 18.85
C SER A 249 -13.96 18.67 20.10
N ASP A 250 -13.73 17.35 20.12
CA ASP A 250 -13.02 16.65 21.18
C ASP A 250 -11.51 16.88 21.15
N ASN A 251 -10.96 17.49 20.07
CA ASN A 251 -9.54 17.68 19.80
C ASN A 251 -8.70 16.39 19.88
N LEU A 252 -9.34 15.26 19.66
CA LEU A 252 -8.76 13.93 19.74
C LEU A 252 -8.92 13.14 18.44
N HIS A 253 -10.09 13.21 17.81
CA HIS A 253 -10.40 12.45 16.61
C HIS A 253 -10.47 13.37 15.38
N PHE A 254 -9.91 12.90 14.27
CA PHE A 254 -10.01 13.63 13.00
C PHE A 254 -11.46 13.67 12.48
N SER A 255 -11.80 14.74 11.80
CA SER A 255 -13.05 14.82 11.05
C SER A 255 -13.02 13.90 9.81
N PRO A 256 -14.15 13.60 9.16
CA PRO A 256 -14.16 12.82 7.92
C PRO A 256 -13.21 13.39 6.85
N ASP A 257 -13.17 14.71 6.66
CA ASP A 257 -12.24 15.34 5.72
C ASP A 257 -10.80 15.31 6.21
N GLY A 258 -10.58 15.38 7.52
CA GLY A 258 -9.28 15.15 8.15
C GLY A 258 -8.74 13.76 7.83
N TYR A 259 -9.55 12.71 7.99
CA TYR A 259 -9.15 11.34 7.62
C TYR A 259 -8.83 11.20 6.14
N LYS A 260 -9.61 11.82 5.24
CA LYS A 260 -9.35 11.80 3.80
C LYS A 260 -7.98 12.36 3.48
N GLU A 261 -7.71 13.57 3.95
CA GLU A 261 -6.43 14.23 3.69
C GLU A 261 -5.26 13.50 4.35
N PHE A 262 -5.47 12.97 5.56
CA PHE A 262 -4.46 12.18 6.25
C PHE A 262 -4.08 10.92 5.45
N GLY A 263 -5.09 10.20 4.93
CA GLY A 263 -4.88 9.04 4.08
C GLY A 263 -4.07 9.36 2.81
N LYS A 264 -4.34 10.51 2.17
CA LYS A 264 -3.55 10.99 1.02
C LYS A 264 -2.09 11.26 1.38
N ARG A 265 -1.82 11.81 2.58
CA ARG A 265 -0.45 12.04 3.06
C ARG A 265 0.29 10.73 3.31
N TYR A 266 -0.34 9.74 3.94
CA TYR A 266 0.20 8.40 4.07
C TYR A 266 0.55 7.81 2.69
N ALA A 267 -0.38 7.90 1.73
CA ALA A 267 -0.18 7.39 0.38
C ALA A 267 0.96 8.12 -0.34
N SER A 268 1.04 9.44 -0.25
CA SER A 268 2.10 10.24 -0.87
C SER A 268 3.48 9.82 -0.36
N THR A 269 3.61 9.58 0.96
CA THR A 269 4.85 9.09 1.56
C THR A 269 5.19 7.69 1.03
N MET A 270 4.23 6.77 1.02
CA MET A 270 4.44 5.41 0.51
C MET A 270 4.82 5.40 -0.96
N LEU A 271 4.17 6.21 -1.79
CA LEU A 271 4.51 6.38 -3.20
C LEU A 271 5.96 6.88 -3.37
N GLY A 272 6.41 7.79 -2.51
CA GLY A 272 7.80 8.26 -2.49
C GLY A 272 8.80 7.15 -2.16
N ILE A 273 8.45 6.24 -1.26
CA ILE A 273 9.27 5.08 -0.88
C ILE A 273 9.33 4.09 -2.05
N LEU A 274 8.17 3.69 -2.60
CA LEU A 274 8.09 2.75 -3.72
C LEU A 274 8.88 3.22 -4.95
N LYS A 275 8.97 4.53 -5.18
CA LYS A 275 9.82 5.11 -6.24
C LYS A 275 11.31 4.88 -6.00
N LYS A 276 11.77 5.06 -4.77
CA LYS A 276 13.19 4.93 -4.41
C LYS A 276 13.67 3.49 -4.54
N ASP A 277 12.81 2.52 -4.20
CA ASP A 277 13.13 1.09 -4.24
C ASP A 277 13.23 0.54 -5.68
N GLY A 278 13.06 1.37 -6.71
CA GLY A 278 13.15 0.96 -8.12
C GLY A 278 12.06 -0.02 -8.56
N GLY A 279 11.09 -0.29 -7.68
CA GLY A 279 10.12 -1.37 -7.84
C GLY A 279 8.81 -0.99 -8.53
N VAL A 280 8.51 0.29 -8.68
CA VAL A 280 7.26 0.71 -9.32
C VAL A 280 7.54 1.96 -10.15
N GLY A 281 7.50 1.84 -11.46
CA GLY A 281 7.31 2.98 -12.34
C GLY A 281 5.95 3.60 -12.00
N ILE A 282 5.92 4.60 -11.11
CA ILE A 282 4.69 5.35 -10.85
C ILE A 282 4.43 6.15 -12.11
N GLY A 283 3.67 5.55 -13.01
CA GLY A 283 3.02 6.28 -14.08
C GLY A 283 1.99 7.20 -13.42
N THR A 284 2.19 8.48 -13.52
CA THR A 284 1.09 9.43 -13.35
C THR A 284 0.19 9.33 -14.58
N ASP A 285 -0.30 8.13 -14.85
CA ASP A 285 -1.27 7.91 -15.91
C ASP A 285 -2.67 7.96 -15.31
N ARG A 286 -3.32 9.09 -15.47
CA ARG A 286 -4.74 9.28 -15.14
C ARG A 286 -5.69 8.53 -16.10
N ARG A 287 -5.17 7.75 -17.06
CA ARG A 287 -5.96 7.00 -18.04
C ARG A 287 -5.12 5.86 -18.59
N GLY A 288 -5.24 4.65 -18.16
CA GLY A 288 -4.68 3.39 -18.63
C GLY A 288 -4.09 3.29 -20.07
N SER A 289 -3.27 4.25 -20.48
CA SER A 289 -2.83 4.42 -21.85
C SER A 289 -1.42 3.89 -22.13
N GLY A 290 -0.64 3.56 -21.07
CA GLY A 290 0.77 3.19 -21.22
C GLY A 290 1.69 4.34 -21.66
N TYR A 291 1.18 5.58 -21.73
CA TYR A 291 1.97 6.77 -21.96
C TYR A 291 2.51 7.31 -20.63
N VAL A 292 3.78 7.66 -20.60
CA VAL A 292 4.46 8.23 -19.40
C VAL A 292 5.19 9.50 -19.80
N LEU A 293 4.98 10.58 -19.05
CA LEU A 293 5.81 11.77 -19.09
C LEU A 293 6.49 11.91 -17.73
N GLU A 294 7.81 11.82 -17.66
CA GLU A 294 8.53 11.95 -16.40
C GLU A 294 8.63 13.42 -15.96
N GLY A 295 8.35 13.64 -14.68
CA GLY A 295 8.19 14.99 -14.13
C GLY A 295 9.50 15.63 -13.68
N GLY A 296 10.49 15.75 -14.55
CA GLY A 296 11.72 16.47 -14.19
C GLY A 296 12.65 16.68 -15.38
N LEU A 297 13.32 17.83 -15.39
CA LEU A 297 14.52 18.02 -16.19
C LEU A 297 15.68 17.47 -15.36
N GLU A 298 16.15 16.27 -15.70
CA GLU A 298 17.33 15.67 -15.08
C GLU A 298 18.59 16.20 -15.76
N ARG A 299 19.63 16.50 -14.98
CA ARG A 299 20.95 16.76 -15.55
C ARG A 299 21.65 15.44 -15.88
N ARG A 300 21.86 15.20 -17.17
CA ARG A 300 22.76 14.14 -17.65
C ARG A 300 23.92 14.76 -18.41
N ASN A 301 25.14 14.61 -17.91
CA ASN A 301 26.37 15.20 -18.47
C ASN A 301 26.26 16.73 -18.65
N GLY A 302 25.79 17.46 -17.64
CA GLY A 302 25.65 18.90 -17.64
C GLY A 302 24.53 19.48 -18.52
N LYS A 303 23.72 18.63 -19.17
CA LYS A 303 22.58 19.07 -20.02
C LYS A 303 21.26 18.59 -19.42
N ALA A 304 20.24 19.46 -19.47
CA ALA A 304 18.88 19.14 -19.08
C ALA A 304 18.28 18.09 -20.03
N ALA A 305 17.62 17.06 -19.48
CA ALA A 305 16.97 15.98 -20.23
C ALA A 305 15.62 15.63 -19.64
N VAL A 306 14.69 15.17 -20.49
CA VAL A 306 13.35 14.70 -20.12
C VAL A 306 13.19 13.29 -20.65
N SER A 307 12.61 12.41 -19.82
CA SER A 307 12.26 11.07 -20.21
C SER A 307 10.74 10.90 -20.37
N PHE A 308 10.34 10.13 -21.37
CA PHE A 308 8.94 9.74 -21.59
C PHE A 308 8.85 8.31 -22.13
N ALA A 309 7.66 7.70 -22.06
CA ALA A 309 7.40 6.42 -22.69
C ALA A 309 6.09 6.45 -23.47
N ILE A 310 6.02 5.64 -24.55
CA ILE A 310 4.82 5.44 -25.35
C ILE A 310 4.58 3.92 -25.54
N PRO A 311 3.30 3.45 -25.49
CA PRO A 311 2.98 2.02 -25.51
C PRO A 311 3.06 1.40 -26.91
N ARG A 312 3.03 2.21 -27.96
CA ARG A 312 3.07 1.80 -29.35
C ARG A 312 3.81 2.86 -30.20
N PRO A 313 4.42 2.51 -31.32
CA PRO A 313 5.08 3.49 -32.18
C PRO A 313 4.13 4.61 -32.60
N GLY A 314 4.65 5.83 -32.66
CA GLY A 314 3.86 6.98 -33.09
C GLY A 314 4.58 8.32 -32.90
N ARG A 315 3.97 9.36 -33.46
CA ARG A 315 4.49 10.72 -33.38
C ARG A 315 4.31 11.30 -31.98
N VAL A 316 5.40 11.80 -31.39
CA VAL A 316 5.42 12.49 -30.09
C VAL A 316 5.82 13.94 -30.31
N SER A 317 5.02 14.87 -29.78
CA SER A 317 5.38 16.27 -29.59
C SER A 317 5.60 16.53 -28.11
N LEU A 318 6.79 17.01 -27.74
CA LEU A 318 7.17 17.36 -26.38
C LEU A 318 7.71 18.77 -26.37
N LYS A 319 7.01 19.70 -25.73
CA LYS A 319 7.31 21.12 -25.71
C LYS A 319 7.36 21.70 -24.30
N VAL A 320 8.17 22.71 -24.10
CA VAL A 320 8.34 23.45 -22.85
C VAL A 320 7.82 24.86 -22.99
N TYR A 321 7.06 25.31 -21.99
CA TYR A 321 6.46 26.65 -21.93
C TYR A 321 6.80 27.35 -20.63
N THR A 322 6.77 28.69 -20.62
CA THR A 322 6.69 29.47 -19.38
C THR A 322 5.29 29.31 -18.73
N PRO A 323 5.12 29.71 -17.47
CA PRO A 323 3.79 29.71 -16.82
C PRO A 323 2.77 30.60 -17.58
N GLU A 324 3.23 31.61 -18.28
CA GLU A 324 2.42 32.56 -19.07
C GLU A 324 2.03 31.97 -20.43
N GLY A 325 2.54 30.77 -20.79
CA GLY A 325 2.18 30.09 -22.03
C GLY A 325 3.13 30.32 -23.22
N THR A 326 4.23 31.04 -23.03
CA THR A 326 5.23 31.25 -24.09
C THR A 326 6.05 29.99 -24.31
N GLU A 327 6.17 29.50 -25.55
CA GLU A 327 6.98 28.33 -25.89
C GLU A 327 8.47 28.67 -25.73
N VAL A 328 9.15 27.87 -24.92
CA VAL A 328 10.58 27.98 -24.59
C VAL A 328 11.42 27.06 -25.46
N ALA A 329 10.96 25.84 -25.69
CA ALA A 329 11.66 24.85 -26.51
C ALA A 329 10.74 23.73 -26.98
N GLU A 330 11.01 23.16 -28.15
CA GLU A 330 10.52 21.85 -28.57
C GLU A 330 11.62 20.81 -28.33
N LEU A 331 11.31 19.80 -27.51
CA LEU A 331 12.24 18.72 -27.13
C LEU A 331 12.10 17.49 -28.03
N ALA A 332 10.90 17.26 -28.57
CA ALA A 332 10.61 16.22 -29.53
C ALA A 332 9.45 16.61 -30.45
N GLY A 333 9.58 16.28 -31.76
CA GLY A 333 8.58 16.53 -32.80
C GLY A 333 8.62 15.46 -33.89
N ALA A 334 8.91 14.16 -33.51
CA ALA A 334 9.21 13.07 -34.45
C ALA A 334 8.44 11.80 -34.10
N GLU A 335 8.59 10.76 -34.96
CA GLU A 335 8.15 9.40 -34.70
C GLU A 335 9.11 8.72 -33.73
N PHE A 336 8.54 7.97 -32.77
CA PHE A 336 9.27 7.15 -31.80
C PHE A 336 8.74 5.72 -31.80
N SER A 337 9.63 4.75 -31.53
CA SER A 337 9.24 3.36 -31.29
C SER A 337 8.51 3.25 -29.95
N ALA A 338 7.77 2.12 -29.74
CA ALA A 338 7.26 1.80 -28.41
C ALA A 338 8.40 1.68 -27.39
N GLY A 339 8.16 2.12 -26.16
CA GLY A 339 9.12 2.07 -25.07
C GLY A 339 9.49 3.45 -24.49
N ARG A 340 10.57 3.45 -23.70
CA ARG A 340 11.08 4.64 -23.02
C ARG A 340 12.12 5.38 -23.87
N HIS A 341 12.00 6.71 -23.89
CA HIS A 341 12.88 7.62 -24.61
C HIS A 341 13.36 8.75 -23.70
N THR A 342 14.56 9.26 -23.95
CA THR A 342 15.09 10.44 -23.27
C THR A 342 15.53 11.46 -24.32
N VAL A 343 15.02 12.67 -24.19
CA VAL A 343 15.35 13.81 -25.07
C VAL A 343 16.04 14.90 -24.29
N ARG A 344 16.96 15.61 -24.95
CA ARG A 344 17.76 16.67 -24.32
C ARG A 344 17.17 18.04 -24.62
N PHE A 345 17.31 18.97 -23.68
CA PHE A 345 16.98 20.36 -23.89
C PHE A 345 17.99 21.00 -24.86
N PRO A 346 17.52 21.65 -25.92
CA PRO A 346 18.41 22.33 -26.85
C PRO A 346 18.96 23.61 -26.20
N GLY A 347 20.23 23.63 -25.83
CA GLY A 347 20.87 24.78 -25.18
C GLY A 347 20.72 24.79 -23.65
N LYS A 348 20.73 25.99 -23.05
CA LYS A 348 20.50 26.21 -21.61
C LYS A 348 19.00 26.30 -21.33
N ALA A 349 18.49 25.44 -20.45
CA ALA A 349 17.13 25.57 -19.96
C ALA A 349 17.05 26.80 -19.02
N PRO A 350 16.04 27.66 -19.13
CA PRO A 350 15.87 28.79 -18.22
C PRO A 350 15.52 28.26 -16.80
N ALA A 351 16.05 28.96 -15.79
CA ALA A 351 15.72 28.70 -14.41
C ALA A 351 14.28 29.11 -14.11
N GLY A 352 13.67 28.42 -13.16
CA GLY A 352 12.35 28.76 -12.66
C GLY A 352 11.30 27.69 -12.95
N VAL A 353 10.04 28.08 -12.85
CA VAL A 353 8.89 27.21 -13.12
C VAL A 353 8.65 27.13 -14.62
N LEU A 354 8.58 25.92 -15.15
CA LEU A 354 8.26 25.65 -16.55
C LEU A 354 7.10 24.65 -16.65
N LEU A 355 6.39 24.68 -17.77
CA LEU A 355 5.33 23.75 -18.12
C LEU A 355 5.81 22.83 -19.24
N LEU A 356 5.90 21.56 -18.98
CA LEU A 356 6.27 20.52 -19.94
C LEU A 356 5.01 19.88 -20.51
N ARG A 357 4.76 19.98 -21.82
CA ARG A 357 3.58 19.41 -22.49
C ARG A 357 3.96 18.34 -23.48
N MET A 358 3.40 17.15 -23.30
CA MET A 358 3.50 16.02 -24.20
C MET A 358 2.19 15.78 -24.95
N LYS A 359 2.27 15.49 -26.25
CA LYS A 359 1.17 14.96 -27.08
C LYS A 359 1.66 13.74 -27.85
N ALA A 360 0.85 12.65 -27.84
CA ALA A 360 1.13 11.45 -28.62
C ALA A 360 -0.20 10.80 -29.05
N GLY A 361 -0.62 11.00 -30.29
CA GLY A 361 -1.97 10.62 -30.76
C GLY A 361 -3.05 11.39 -29.98
N ALA A 362 -3.98 10.65 -29.37
CA ALA A 362 -5.03 11.20 -28.52
C ALA A 362 -4.56 11.54 -27.09
N TYR A 363 -3.36 11.11 -26.71
CA TYR A 363 -2.78 11.42 -25.40
C TYR A 363 -2.24 12.83 -25.35
N ALA A 364 -2.56 13.55 -24.25
CA ALA A 364 -1.96 14.86 -23.96
C ALA A 364 -1.82 15.03 -22.45
N GLU A 365 -0.62 15.42 -22.02
CA GLU A 365 -0.30 15.71 -20.61
C GLU A 365 0.52 16.98 -20.50
N THR A 366 0.27 17.77 -19.45
CA THR A 366 1.07 18.96 -19.10
C THR A 366 1.53 18.83 -17.66
N ARG A 367 2.84 19.02 -17.42
CA ARG A 367 3.44 18.98 -16.09
C ARG A 367 4.14 20.29 -15.77
N ARG A 368 3.97 20.73 -14.53
CA ARG A 368 4.77 21.79 -13.94
C ARG A 368 6.09 21.21 -13.46
N ILE A 369 7.20 21.78 -13.90
CA ILE A 369 8.56 21.40 -13.50
C ILE A 369 9.26 22.62 -12.92
N LEU A 370 10.12 22.41 -11.93
CA LEU A 370 11.02 23.43 -11.40
C LEU A 370 12.43 23.10 -11.88
N PHE A 371 13.06 24.06 -12.60
CA PHE A 371 14.43 23.94 -13.06
C PHE A 371 15.31 24.97 -12.36
N SER A 372 16.32 24.53 -11.62
CA SER A 372 17.34 25.39 -11.05
C SER A 372 18.49 25.55 -12.04
N ALA A 373 18.85 26.79 -12.35
CA ALA A 373 20.12 27.08 -12.97
C ALA A 373 21.20 27.03 -11.88
N ASP A 374 22.21 26.21 -12.04
CA ASP A 374 23.50 26.39 -11.33
C ASP A 374 24.41 27.28 -12.17
#